data_8da4b63927ff5c7448eae0c3c90d8667
#
_entry.id   8da4b63927ff5c7448eae0c3c90d8667
#
_cell.length_a   1.000
_cell.length_b   1.000
_cell.length_c   1.000
_cell.angle_alpha   90.00
_cell.angle_beta   90.00
_cell.angle_gamma   90.00
#
_symmetry.space_group_name_H-M   'P 1'
#
loop_
_entity.id
_entity.type
_entity.pdbx_description
1 polymer ?
#
loop_
_entity_poly.entity_id
_entity_poly.type
_entity_poly.pdbx_seq_one_letter_code
_entity_poly.pdbx_strand_id
1 'polypeptide(L)'
;MDLIYMNRSKEDIGVLKDFTFDLAFGTNENDFECTVSRNNHCCEGGYFLYVEGTEYGGIIDDIKTDTDANEVVYHGRTWHGFLDSKCIIPLQSGEKSTSTVTLKTADETGTSLINKYLIVSGEANNVLAWLIKRLGLESLFIASTENSGITIKSFQFDRYCMAYDGIWKMLKSAGAKLKVHFSEGMAVLETKKIVDYSKDEQFDSDQIEMEIKNYYHPLNHLICLGKGDLDERLVIHLYADSNGNISHMQSLTGIQEVTEVYDYSSAESVKELEAKGIEKMQEAWNGDYVSTEFDSNSNSFDIGDVVGAKDNETGMFGTAEITKKIVKIENNSTTISYK
;
A
#
# COMPACT_ATOMS: atom_id res chain seq x y z
N MET A 1 18.42 6.80 -18.48
CA MET A 1 17.10 6.17 -18.73
C MET A 1 16.32 7.04 -19.69
N ASP A 2 15.62 6.44 -20.66
CA ASP A 2 14.80 7.19 -21.59
C ASP A 2 13.40 7.39 -21.04
N LEU A 3 12.97 8.64 -20.87
CA LEU A 3 11.61 8.99 -20.50
C LEU A 3 10.78 9.16 -21.76
N ILE A 4 9.92 8.17 -22.03
CA ILE A 4 9.08 8.13 -23.23
C ILE A 4 7.76 8.86 -22.92
N TYR A 5 7.25 9.63 -23.88
CA TYR A 5 5.92 10.19 -23.81
C TYR A 5 5.00 9.61 -24.89
N MET A 6 3.80 9.28 -24.47
CA MET A 6 2.77 8.58 -25.23
C MET A 6 1.49 9.41 -25.24
N ASN A 7 0.82 9.51 -26.36
CA ASN A 7 -0.42 10.28 -26.47
C ASN A 7 -1.62 9.58 -25.82
N ARG A 8 -2.79 10.24 -25.83
CA ARG A 8 -4.06 9.69 -25.28
C ARG A 8 -4.52 8.42 -25.99
N SER A 9 -4.09 8.18 -27.22
CA SER A 9 -4.38 6.96 -28.00
C SER A 9 -3.39 5.84 -27.73
N LYS A 10 -2.42 6.05 -26.80
CA LYS A 10 -1.34 5.14 -26.45
C LYS A 10 -0.35 4.87 -27.60
N GLU A 11 -0.08 5.87 -28.37
CA GLU A 11 0.97 5.85 -29.39
C GLU A 11 2.19 6.57 -28.83
N ASP A 12 3.35 5.94 -28.91
CA ASP A 12 4.62 6.57 -28.55
C ASP A 12 4.94 7.69 -29.52
N ILE A 13 5.12 8.89 -28.98
CA ILE A 13 5.38 10.10 -29.77
C ILE A 13 6.87 10.43 -29.79
N GLY A 14 7.57 10.18 -28.67
CA GLY A 14 8.99 10.47 -28.58
C GLY A 14 9.58 10.26 -27.20
N VAL A 15 10.81 10.76 -27.05
CA VAL A 15 11.57 10.70 -25.80
C VAL A 15 11.83 12.13 -25.32
N LEU A 16 11.52 12.40 -24.05
CA LEU A 16 11.83 13.68 -23.40
C LEU A 16 13.34 13.84 -23.22
N LYS A 17 13.80 15.06 -23.41
CA LYS A 17 15.20 15.44 -23.21
C LYS A 17 15.29 16.59 -22.21
N ASP A 18 16.38 16.63 -21.46
CA ASP A 18 16.65 17.70 -20.51
C ASP A 18 15.48 17.92 -19.55
N PHE A 19 15.17 16.90 -18.76
CA PHE A 19 14.06 16.87 -17.81
C PHE A 19 14.53 16.54 -16.40
N THR A 20 13.74 16.96 -15.43
CA THR A 20 13.74 16.43 -14.08
C THR A 20 12.43 15.71 -13.86
N PHE A 21 12.47 14.43 -13.49
CA PHE A 21 11.29 13.61 -13.24
C PHE A 21 11.34 13.09 -11.81
N ASP A 22 10.45 13.61 -10.98
CA ASP A 22 10.31 13.27 -9.56
C ASP A 22 9.01 12.51 -9.36
N LEU A 23 9.10 11.31 -8.81
CA LEU A 23 7.95 10.43 -8.56
C LEU A 23 7.95 10.00 -7.11
N ALA A 24 6.77 9.98 -6.53
CA ALA A 24 6.53 9.34 -5.25
C ALA A 24 5.41 8.31 -5.37
N PHE A 25 5.58 7.17 -4.74
CA PHE A 25 4.53 6.17 -4.65
C PHE A 25 4.65 5.35 -3.36
N GLY A 26 3.51 4.93 -2.85
CA GLY A 26 3.36 4.23 -1.58
C GLY A 26 2.07 4.57 -0.86
N THR A 27 2.10 4.51 0.47
CA THR A 27 0.88 4.62 1.29
C THR A 27 0.24 6.00 1.30
N ASN A 28 0.98 7.08 1.06
CA ASN A 28 0.47 8.45 1.24
C ASN A 28 0.65 9.36 0.02
N GLU A 29 1.35 8.93 -1.00
CA GLU A 29 1.68 9.77 -2.15
C GLU A 29 1.85 8.88 -3.38
N ASN A 30 1.16 9.21 -4.47
CA ASN A 30 1.12 8.38 -5.67
C ASN A 30 1.07 9.26 -6.92
N ASP A 31 1.96 10.25 -7.02
CA ASP A 31 2.01 11.25 -8.06
C ASP A 31 3.42 11.47 -8.59
N PHE A 32 3.52 12.31 -9.59
CA PHE A 32 4.79 12.74 -10.14
C PHE A 32 4.78 14.22 -10.55
N GLU A 33 5.98 14.77 -10.60
CA GLU A 33 6.29 16.05 -11.21
C GLU A 33 7.37 15.85 -12.26
N CYS A 34 7.13 16.34 -13.48
CA CYS A 34 8.13 16.34 -14.55
C CYS A 34 8.38 17.76 -15.04
N THR A 35 9.55 18.29 -14.80
CA THR A 35 9.95 19.64 -15.20
C THR A 35 10.80 19.60 -16.48
N VAL A 36 10.44 20.43 -17.44
CA VAL A 36 11.19 20.66 -18.68
C VAL A 36 11.34 22.15 -18.94
N SER A 37 12.31 22.55 -19.74
CA SER A 37 12.38 23.93 -20.23
C SER A 37 11.19 24.23 -21.15
N ARG A 38 10.72 25.48 -21.21
CA ARG A 38 9.59 25.88 -22.09
C ARG A 38 9.82 25.55 -23.57
N ASN A 39 11.07 25.55 -24.02
CA ASN A 39 11.42 25.18 -25.38
C ASN A 39 11.28 23.69 -25.68
N ASN A 40 11.30 22.87 -24.64
CA ASN A 40 11.17 21.40 -24.71
C ASN A 40 9.74 20.92 -24.39
N HIS A 41 8.79 21.86 -24.22
CA HIS A 41 7.38 21.53 -24.02
C HIS A 41 6.82 20.78 -25.23
N CYS A 42 6.34 19.55 -25.02
CA CYS A 42 5.85 18.70 -26.11
C CYS A 42 4.68 17.77 -25.67
N CYS A 43 4.31 17.77 -24.42
CA CYS A 43 3.23 16.93 -23.90
C CYS A 43 1.96 17.73 -23.65
N GLU A 44 0.80 17.08 -23.79
CA GLU A 44 -0.50 17.62 -23.48
C GLU A 44 -1.10 16.93 -22.25
N GLY A 45 -2.08 17.54 -21.62
CA GLY A 45 -2.85 16.90 -20.55
C GLY A 45 -3.48 15.58 -21.01
N GLY A 46 -3.37 14.53 -20.22
CA GLY A 46 -3.80 13.19 -20.57
C GLY A 46 -2.80 12.37 -21.38
N TYR A 47 -1.60 12.91 -21.68
CA TYR A 47 -0.49 12.11 -22.17
C TYR A 47 0.11 11.30 -21.03
N PHE A 48 0.83 10.24 -21.38
CA PHE A 48 1.53 9.39 -20.42
C PHE A 48 3.02 9.65 -20.51
N LEU A 49 3.69 9.63 -19.36
CA LEU A 49 5.14 9.61 -19.24
C LEU A 49 5.55 8.28 -18.64
N TYR A 50 6.57 7.62 -19.18
CA TYR A 50 7.01 6.33 -18.61
C TYR A 50 8.45 5.97 -18.99
N VAL A 51 9.05 5.13 -18.16
CA VAL A 51 10.31 4.43 -18.44
C VAL A 51 9.97 2.95 -18.64
N GLU A 52 10.25 2.43 -19.85
CA GLU A 52 9.91 1.03 -20.20
C GLU A 52 10.50 0.01 -19.23
N GLY A 53 9.70 -0.99 -18.88
CA GLY A 53 10.09 -2.07 -17.98
C GLY A 53 10.16 -1.69 -16.50
N THR A 54 9.80 -0.46 -16.14
CA THR A 54 9.84 0.03 -14.75
C THR A 54 8.46 0.43 -14.24
N GLU A 55 8.37 0.72 -12.94
CA GLU A 55 7.19 1.32 -12.32
C GLU A 55 7.13 2.84 -12.49
N TYR A 56 8.16 3.45 -13.10
CA TYR A 56 8.31 4.91 -13.21
C TYR A 56 7.48 5.44 -14.36
N GLY A 57 6.35 6.04 -14.03
CA GLY A 57 5.48 6.64 -15.01
C GLY A 57 4.06 6.86 -14.53
N GLY A 58 3.25 7.50 -15.39
CA GLY A 58 1.87 7.84 -15.10
C GLY A 58 1.23 8.69 -16.16
N ILE A 59 0.12 9.35 -15.82
CA ILE A 59 -0.65 10.23 -16.70
C ILE A 59 -0.49 11.68 -16.27
N ILE A 60 -0.37 12.59 -17.22
CA ILE A 60 -0.36 14.04 -16.99
C ILE A 60 -1.78 14.50 -16.72
N ASP A 61 -2.06 14.91 -15.48
CA ASP A 61 -3.36 15.43 -15.07
C ASP A 61 -3.45 16.96 -15.21
N ASP A 62 -2.33 17.68 -14.99
CA ASP A 62 -2.25 19.13 -15.21
C ASP A 62 -0.88 19.58 -15.72
N ILE A 63 -0.84 20.81 -16.26
CA ILE A 63 0.36 21.42 -16.82
C ILE A 63 0.45 22.86 -16.32
N LYS A 64 1.55 23.18 -15.64
CA LYS A 64 1.88 24.52 -15.18
C LYS A 64 3.01 25.11 -16.02
N THR A 65 2.88 26.36 -16.43
CA THR A 65 3.97 27.10 -17.09
C THR A 65 4.44 28.22 -16.18
N ASP A 66 5.75 28.26 -15.92
CA ASP A 66 6.41 29.35 -15.22
C ASP A 66 7.28 30.14 -16.21
N THR A 67 6.89 31.41 -16.43
CA THR A 67 7.59 32.27 -17.38
C THR A 67 8.88 32.87 -16.84
N ASP A 68 8.95 33.01 -15.51
CA ASP A 68 10.10 33.59 -14.82
C ASP A 68 11.23 32.55 -14.68
N ALA A 69 10.87 31.32 -14.32
CA ALA A 69 11.79 30.18 -14.29
C ALA A 69 12.11 29.65 -15.69
N ASN A 70 11.35 30.01 -16.72
CA ASN A 70 11.42 29.46 -18.07
C ASN A 70 11.17 27.94 -18.13
N GLU A 71 10.22 27.45 -17.33
CA GLU A 71 9.91 26.04 -17.14
C GLU A 71 8.45 25.71 -17.45
N VAL A 72 8.22 24.47 -17.82
CA VAL A 72 6.91 23.81 -17.84
C VAL A 72 6.97 22.60 -16.93
N VAL A 73 5.99 22.48 -16.09
CA VAL A 73 5.86 21.39 -15.12
C VAL A 73 4.62 20.58 -15.48
N TYR A 74 4.81 19.30 -15.68
CA TYR A 74 3.75 18.31 -15.85
C TYR A 74 3.53 17.61 -14.52
N HIS A 75 2.33 17.73 -13.95
CA HIS A 75 1.91 17.01 -12.77
C HIS A 75 0.96 15.89 -13.12
N GLY A 76 1.02 14.77 -12.41
CA GLY A 76 0.08 13.72 -12.65
C GLY A 76 0.18 12.53 -11.70
N ARG A 77 -0.77 11.62 -11.86
CA ARG A 77 -0.82 10.38 -11.08
C ARG A 77 0.14 9.36 -11.66
N THR A 78 0.89 8.67 -10.78
CA THR A 78 1.63 7.46 -11.13
C THR A 78 0.69 6.29 -11.42
N TRP A 79 1.22 5.13 -11.85
CA TRP A 79 0.42 3.91 -12.00
C TRP A 79 -0.28 3.52 -10.70
N HIS A 80 0.36 3.74 -9.55
CA HIS A 80 -0.24 3.53 -8.21
C HIS A 80 -1.37 4.54 -7.96
N GLY A 81 -1.20 5.79 -8.36
CA GLY A 81 -2.20 6.85 -8.25
C GLY A 81 -3.48 6.59 -9.06
N PHE A 82 -3.39 5.84 -10.16
CA PHE A 82 -4.59 5.37 -10.85
C PHE A 82 -5.42 4.43 -9.97
N LEU A 83 -4.77 3.49 -9.28
CA LEU A 83 -5.45 2.60 -8.35
C LEU A 83 -6.00 3.39 -7.15
N ASP A 84 -5.23 4.34 -6.66
CA ASP A 84 -5.64 5.21 -5.55
C ASP A 84 -6.80 6.16 -5.90
N SER A 85 -7.04 6.39 -7.19
CA SER A 85 -8.20 7.16 -7.67
C SER A 85 -9.48 6.34 -7.87
N LYS A 86 -9.46 5.04 -7.55
CA LYS A 86 -10.60 4.11 -7.67
C LYS A 86 -11.05 3.60 -6.32
N CYS A 87 -12.36 3.44 -6.19
CA CYS A 87 -12.96 2.94 -4.95
C CYS A 87 -13.44 1.50 -5.11
N ILE A 88 -13.04 0.62 -4.18
CA ILE A 88 -13.59 -0.72 -4.05
C ILE A 88 -14.89 -0.61 -3.25
N ILE A 89 -16.00 -0.89 -3.93
CA ILE A 89 -17.34 -0.89 -3.32
C ILE A 89 -17.74 -2.29 -2.88
N PRO A 90 -18.73 -2.44 -1.98
CA PRO A 90 -19.26 -3.75 -1.61
C PRO A 90 -19.74 -4.57 -2.80
N LEU A 91 -19.85 -5.89 -2.63
CA LEU A 91 -20.37 -6.82 -3.63
C LEU A 91 -21.75 -6.37 -4.13
N GLN A 92 -21.92 -6.28 -5.44
CA GLN A 92 -23.17 -5.83 -6.04
C GLN A 92 -24.05 -7.02 -6.44
N SER A 93 -25.37 -6.76 -6.52
CA SER A 93 -26.33 -7.75 -7.00
C SER A 93 -26.00 -8.16 -8.44
N GLY A 94 -25.92 -9.46 -8.70
CA GLY A 94 -25.58 -10.01 -10.02
C GLY A 94 -24.10 -10.32 -10.24
N GLU A 95 -23.20 -9.83 -9.39
CA GLU A 95 -21.81 -10.26 -9.42
C GLU A 95 -21.69 -11.73 -8.99
N LYS A 96 -20.85 -12.50 -9.69
CA LYS A 96 -20.70 -13.94 -9.47
C LYS A 96 -19.22 -14.30 -9.41
N SER A 97 -18.94 -15.38 -8.69
CA SER A 97 -17.64 -16.05 -8.75
C SER A 97 -17.30 -16.42 -10.18
N THR A 98 -16.01 -16.38 -10.49
CA THR A 98 -15.45 -16.90 -11.73
C THR A 98 -14.85 -18.28 -11.51
N SER A 99 -14.23 -18.87 -12.52
CA SER A 99 -13.47 -20.13 -12.35
C SER A 99 -12.22 -20.00 -11.48
N THR A 100 -11.71 -18.77 -11.33
CA THR A 100 -10.43 -18.47 -10.65
C THR A 100 -10.57 -17.62 -9.39
N VAL A 101 -11.69 -16.89 -9.24
CA VAL A 101 -11.97 -16.03 -8.10
C VAL A 101 -13.31 -16.38 -7.49
N THR A 102 -13.31 -16.69 -6.21
CA THR A 102 -14.52 -16.97 -5.43
C THR A 102 -14.96 -15.72 -4.67
N LEU A 103 -16.23 -15.36 -4.82
CA LEU A 103 -16.89 -14.27 -4.09
C LEU A 103 -17.79 -14.89 -3.00
N LYS A 104 -17.64 -14.46 -1.77
CA LYS A 104 -18.51 -14.89 -0.68
C LYS A 104 -19.77 -14.04 -0.68
N THR A 105 -20.92 -14.67 -0.97
CA THR A 105 -22.22 -13.98 -1.12
C THR A 105 -23.09 -14.01 0.13
N ALA A 106 -22.78 -14.89 1.09
CA ALA A 106 -23.47 -15.01 2.38
C ALA A 106 -22.47 -15.32 3.49
N ASP A 107 -22.80 -14.94 4.71
CA ASP A 107 -22.03 -15.31 5.90
C ASP A 107 -22.34 -16.76 6.37
N GLU A 108 -21.80 -17.15 7.51
CA GLU A 108 -21.95 -18.49 8.09
C GLU A 108 -23.40 -18.78 8.53
N THR A 109 -24.20 -17.76 8.76
CA THR A 109 -25.62 -17.85 9.13
C THR A 109 -26.56 -17.86 7.91
N GLY A 110 -26.00 -17.73 6.69
CA GLY A 110 -26.75 -17.59 5.45
C GLY A 110 -27.26 -16.18 5.16
N THR A 111 -26.85 -15.18 5.96
CA THR A 111 -27.21 -13.78 5.73
C THR A 111 -26.46 -13.23 4.51
N SER A 112 -27.16 -12.55 3.60
CA SER A 112 -26.56 -11.98 2.40
C SER A 112 -25.51 -10.91 2.71
N LEU A 113 -24.38 -11.00 2.03
CA LEU A 113 -23.28 -10.02 2.06
C LEU A 113 -23.36 -9.01 0.91
N ILE A 114 -24.32 -9.15 0.00
CA ILE A 114 -24.56 -8.21 -1.11
C ILE A 114 -24.85 -6.82 -0.53
N ASN A 115 -24.23 -5.79 -1.08
CA ASN A 115 -24.23 -4.40 -0.63
C ASN A 115 -23.67 -4.16 0.80
N LYS A 116 -23.09 -5.19 1.43
CA LYS A 116 -22.49 -5.09 2.75
C LYS A 116 -20.97 -5.11 2.67
N TYR A 117 -20.40 -6.20 2.13
CA TYR A 117 -18.97 -6.42 2.05
C TYR A 117 -18.58 -7.01 0.70
N LEU A 118 -17.31 -6.82 0.32
CA LEU A 118 -16.68 -7.57 -0.75
C LEU A 118 -15.67 -8.52 -0.10
N ILE A 119 -15.88 -9.83 -0.25
CA ILE A 119 -14.98 -10.86 0.25
C ILE A 119 -14.55 -11.73 -0.91
N VAL A 120 -13.24 -11.83 -1.13
CA VAL A 120 -12.64 -12.54 -2.27
C VAL A 120 -11.69 -13.64 -1.82
N SER A 121 -11.59 -14.68 -2.64
CA SER A 121 -10.59 -15.75 -2.50
C SER A 121 -10.11 -16.19 -3.86
N GLY A 122 -8.85 -16.57 -3.97
CA GLY A 122 -8.27 -17.06 -5.22
C GLY A 122 -6.76 -16.93 -5.25
N GLU A 123 -6.15 -17.32 -6.35
CA GLU A 123 -4.75 -17.02 -6.62
C GLU A 123 -4.59 -15.51 -6.82
N ALA A 124 -3.52 -14.92 -6.26
CA ALA A 124 -3.43 -13.48 -6.08
C ALA A 124 -3.45 -12.70 -7.40
N ASN A 125 -2.73 -13.13 -8.44
CA ASN A 125 -2.75 -12.46 -9.75
C ASN A 125 -4.13 -12.58 -10.43
N ASN A 126 -4.84 -13.70 -10.24
CA ASN A 126 -6.21 -13.83 -10.73
C ASN A 126 -7.18 -12.88 -10.02
N VAL A 127 -6.99 -12.66 -8.72
CA VAL A 127 -7.78 -11.68 -7.97
C VAL A 127 -7.48 -10.26 -8.45
N LEU A 128 -6.20 -9.91 -8.72
CA LEU A 128 -5.82 -8.64 -9.33
C LEU A 128 -6.48 -8.45 -10.70
N ALA A 129 -6.45 -9.46 -11.58
CA ALA A 129 -7.10 -9.41 -12.88
C ALA A 129 -8.61 -9.14 -12.77
N TRP A 130 -9.27 -9.82 -11.82
CA TRP A 130 -10.68 -9.61 -11.56
C TRP A 130 -10.97 -8.19 -11.02
N LEU A 131 -10.13 -7.67 -10.13
CA LEU A 131 -10.26 -6.31 -9.61
C LEU A 131 -10.05 -5.25 -10.71
N ILE A 132 -9.02 -5.39 -11.56
CA ILE A 132 -8.78 -4.50 -12.72
C ILE A 132 -10.04 -4.39 -13.55
N LYS A 133 -10.64 -5.52 -13.90
CA LYS A 133 -11.90 -5.56 -14.66
C LYS A 133 -13.04 -4.88 -13.93
N ARG A 134 -13.22 -5.19 -12.65
CA ARG A 134 -14.28 -4.61 -11.83
C ARG A 134 -14.16 -3.09 -11.68
N LEU A 135 -12.94 -2.58 -11.65
CA LEU A 135 -12.63 -1.16 -11.54
C LEU A 135 -12.66 -0.43 -12.89
N GLY A 136 -12.87 -1.14 -14.02
CA GLY A 136 -12.89 -0.56 -15.35
C GLY A 136 -11.52 -0.05 -15.82
N LEU A 137 -10.44 -0.70 -15.40
CA LEU A 137 -9.07 -0.29 -15.70
C LEU A 137 -8.41 -1.12 -16.81
N GLU A 138 -9.13 -2.07 -17.43
CA GLU A 138 -8.62 -3.01 -18.44
C GLU A 138 -8.00 -2.33 -19.67
N SER A 139 -8.36 -1.08 -19.93
CA SER A 139 -7.77 -0.33 -21.05
C SER A 139 -6.31 0.05 -20.82
N LEU A 140 -5.83 0.07 -19.58
CA LEU A 140 -4.46 0.50 -19.21
C LEU A 140 -3.73 -0.52 -18.34
N PHE A 141 -4.45 -1.34 -17.60
CA PHE A 141 -3.88 -2.28 -16.63
C PHE A 141 -4.17 -3.72 -17.01
N ILE A 142 -3.19 -4.57 -16.79
CA ILE A 142 -3.33 -6.04 -16.82
C ILE A 142 -2.69 -6.63 -15.57
N ALA A 143 -3.15 -7.78 -15.14
CA ALA A 143 -2.42 -8.56 -14.14
C ALA A 143 -1.50 -9.57 -14.83
N SER A 144 -0.38 -9.89 -14.19
CA SER A 144 0.50 -10.96 -14.65
C SER A 144 -0.29 -12.26 -14.82
N THR A 145 -0.06 -12.96 -15.93
CA THR A 145 -0.66 -14.27 -16.22
C THR A 145 0.09 -15.41 -15.54
N GLU A 146 1.26 -15.14 -14.96
CA GLU A 146 2.03 -16.12 -14.22
C GLU A 146 1.35 -16.42 -12.87
N ASN A 147 1.43 -17.67 -12.44
CA ASN A 147 0.94 -18.05 -11.12
C ASN A 147 1.92 -17.51 -10.05
N SER A 148 1.46 -16.63 -9.19
CA SER A 148 2.29 -16.04 -8.13
C SER A 148 2.69 -17.04 -7.03
N GLY A 149 2.03 -18.20 -6.95
CA GLY A 149 2.16 -19.16 -5.85
C GLY A 149 1.55 -18.66 -4.52
N ILE A 150 0.80 -17.54 -4.55
CA ILE A 150 0.20 -16.90 -3.38
C ILE A 150 -1.31 -17.00 -3.49
N THR A 151 -1.96 -17.44 -2.41
CA THR A 151 -3.40 -17.61 -2.34
C THR A 151 -4.01 -16.65 -1.35
N ILE A 152 -4.96 -15.85 -1.80
CA ILE A 152 -5.82 -15.01 -0.96
C ILE A 152 -6.90 -15.89 -0.34
N LYS A 153 -6.94 -15.92 0.99
CA LYS A 153 -7.88 -16.75 1.76
C LYS A 153 -8.97 -15.88 2.37
N SER A 154 -10.11 -15.72 1.67
CA SER A 154 -11.29 -15.04 2.22
C SER A 154 -11.00 -13.63 2.76
N PHE A 155 -10.33 -12.79 1.96
CA PHE A 155 -10.04 -11.41 2.35
C PHE A 155 -11.30 -10.55 2.20
N GLN A 156 -11.64 -9.84 3.27
CA GLN A 156 -12.73 -8.87 3.29
C GLN A 156 -12.16 -7.45 3.11
N PHE A 157 -12.56 -6.77 2.05
CA PHE A 157 -12.22 -5.37 1.86
C PHE A 157 -13.00 -4.47 2.83
N ASP A 158 -12.36 -3.41 3.28
CA ASP A 158 -13.05 -2.32 3.97
C ASP A 158 -14.08 -1.69 3.02
N ARG A 159 -15.19 -1.23 3.59
CA ARG A 159 -16.27 -0.65 2.77
C ARG A 159 -15.79 0.68 2.18
N TYR A 160 -15.93 0.79 0.85
CA TYR A 160 -15.55 2.01 0.11
C TYR A 160 -14.08 2.42 0.31
N CYS A 161 -13.17 1.46 0.40
CA CYS A 161 -11.73 1.74 0.45
C CYS A 161 -11.19 2.11 -0.93
N MET A 162 -10.14 2.91 -0.94
CA MET A 162 -9.40 3.18 -2.17
C MET A 162 -8.71 1.89 -2.66
N ALA A 163 -8.65 1.71 -3.98
CA ALA A 163 -8.25 0.41 -4.52
C ALA A 163 -6.77 0.10 -4.24
N TYR A 164 -5.89 1.10 -4.23
CA TYR A 164 -4.49 0.88 -3.90
C TYR A 164 -4.34 0.37 -2.46
N ASP A 165 -4.93 1.05 -1.49
CA ASP A 165 -4.91 0.65 -0.08
C ASP A 165 -5.55 -0.73 0.13
N GLY A 166 -6.72 -0.97 -0.48
CA GLY A 166 -7.39 -2.26 -0.40
C GLY A 166 -6.57 -3.42 -0.98
N ILE A 167 -5.94 -3.23 -2.14
CA ILE A 167 -5.07 -4.23 -2.77
C ILE A 167 -3.83 -4.46 -1.91
N TRP A 168 -3.21 -3.40 -1.40
CA TRP A 168 -2.05 -3.50 -0.53
C TRP A 168 -2.35 -4.32 0.72
N LYS A 169 -3.43 -4.01 1.45
CA LYS A 169 -3.88 -4.76 2.63
C LYS A 169 -4.20 -6.22 2.30
N MET A 170 -4.86 -6.46 1.16
CA MET A 170 -5.17 -7.81 0.70
C MET A 170 -3.90 -8.64 0.47
N LEU A 171 -2.94 -8.10 -0.24
CA LEU A 171 -1.68 -8.81 -0.53
C LEU A 171 -0.85 -9.01 0.74
N LYS A 172 -0.75 -7.98 1.58
CA LYS A 172 -0.05 -8.04 2.87
C LYS A 172 -0.63 -9.13 3.78
N SER A 173 -1.95 -9.32 3.80
CA SER A 173 -2.59 -10.40 4.57
C SER A 173 -2.15 -11.81 4.15
N ALA A 174 -1.62 -11.94 2.94
CA ALA A 174 -1.07 -13.19 2.39
C ALA A 174 0.48 -13.20 2.36
N GLY A 175 1.15 -12.25 3.03
CA GLY A 175 2.61 -12.12 3.03
C GLY A 175 3.18 -11.67 1.69
N ALA A 176 2.42 -10.87 0.95
CA ALA A 176 2.75 -10.45 -0.40
C ALA A 176 2.70 -8.92 -0.57
N LYS A 177 3.33 -8.44 -1.64
CA LYS A 177 3.36 -7.05 -2.07
C LYS A 177 2.91 -6.91 -3.52
N LEU A 178 2.49 -5.70 -3.89
CA LEU A 178 2.19 -5.35 -5.27
C LEU A 178 3.46 -4.88 -5.97
N LYS A 179 3.77 -5.45 -7.12
CA LYS A 179 4.76 -4.94 -8.06
C LYS A 179 4.07 -4.40 -9.30
N VAL A 180 4.50 -3.24 -9.74
CA VAL A 180 3.99 -2.60 -10.94
C VAL A 180 5.14 -2.39 -11.91
N HIS A 181 4.93 -2.64 -13.20
CA HIS A 181 5.84 -2.22 -14.25
C HIS A 181 5.04 -1.90 -15.51
N PHE A 182 5.55 -0.99 -16.31
CA PHE A 182 4.93 -0.62 -17.58
C PHE A 182 5.67 -1.28 -18.73
N SER A 183 4.95 -2.02 -19.55
CA SER A 183 5.51 -2.69 -20.72
C SER A 183 4.47 -2.88 -21.81
N GLU A 184 4.89 -2.74 -23.06
CA GLU A 184 4.03 -2.93 -24.23
C GLU A 184 2.72 -2.10 -24.18
N GLY A 185 2.80 -0.88 -23.67
CA GLY A 185 1.66 0.06 -23.57
C GLY A 185 0.65 -0.26 -22.45
N MET A 186 1.00 -1.15 -21.51
CA MET A 186 0.17 -1.57 -20.37
C MET A 186 0.93 -1.50 -19.06
N ALA A 187 0.26 -1.08 -18.01
CA ALA A 187 0.74 -1.22 -16.64
C ALA A 187 0.42 -2.63 -16.14
N VAL A 188 1.45 -3.43 -15.90
CA VAL A 188 1.34 -4.81 -15.43
C VAL A 188 1.37 -4.83 -13.93
N LEU A 189 0.33 -5.38 -13.30
CA LEU A 189 0.26 -5.63 -11.87
C LEU A 189 0.69 -7.08 -11.59
N GLU A 190 1.63 -7.25 -10.69
CA GLU A 190 2.16 -8.56 -10.32
C GLU A 190 2.24 -8.69 -8.80
N THR A 191 1.90 -9.87 -8.29
CA THR A 191 2.06 -10.21 -6.88
C THR A 191 3.41 -10.86 -6.64
N LYS A 192 4.18 -10.33 -5.69
CA LYS A 192 5.44 -10.90 -5.22
C LYS A 192 5.39 -11.15 -3.71
N LYS A 193 6.22 -12.05 -3.21
CA LYS A 193 6.40 -12.22 -1.75
C LYS A 193 7.10 -11.00 -1.17
N ILE A 194 6.71 -10.61 0.03
CA ILE A 194 7.47 -9.67 0.85
C ILE A 194 8.83 -10.30 1.14
N VAL A 195 9.89 -9.51 1.00
CA VAL A 195 11.25 -9.91 1.36
C VAL A 195 11.63 -9.23 2.66
N ASP A 196 12.13 -10.04 3.60
CA ASP A 196 12.66 -9.55 4.87
C ASP A 196 14.19 -9.52 4.78
N TYR A 197 14.74 -8.34 4.56
CA TYR A 197 16.17 -8.08 4.49
C TYR A 197 16.80 -7.80 5.88
N SER A 198 16.00 -7.72 6.92
CA SER A 198 16.48 -7.31 8.26
C SER A 198 17.57 -8.21 8.84
N LYS A 199 17.71 -9.43 8.32
CA LYS A 199 18.70 -10.41 8.76
C LYS A 199 20.00 -10.34 7.96
N ASP A 200 19.90 -9.98 6.68
CA ASP A 200 21.00 -10.06 5.73
C ASP A 200 21.59 -8.67 5.43
N GLU A 201 20.76 -7.62 5.44
CA GLU A 201 21.11 -6.24 5.15
C GLU A 201 20.63 -5.34 6.29
N GLN A 202 21.54 -5.04 7.21
CA GLN A 202 21.26 -4.10 8.30
C GLN A 202 21.94 -2.78 7.97
N PHE A 203 21.13 -1.72 7.93
CA PHE A 203 21.67 -0.37 7.90
C PHE A 203 22.11 0.02 9.31
N ASP A 204 23.24 0.70 9.42
CA ASP A 204 23.72 1.23 10.68
C ASP A 204 23.69 2.76 10.73
N SER A 205 23.80 3.32 11.93
CA SER A 205 23.73 4.77 12.18
C SER A 205 24.85 5.57 11.49
N ASP A 206 25.90 4.92 10.99
CA ASP A 206 26.96 5.56 10.23
C ASP A 206 26.62 5.70 8.73
N GLN A 207 25.62 4.96 8.27
CA GLN A 207 25.20 4.88 6.85
C GLN A 207 23.95 5.67 6.55
N ILE A 208 23.00 5.73 7.51
CA ILE A 208 21.68 6.35 7.31
C ILE A 208 21.25 7.13 8.55
N GLU A 209 20.44 8.17 8.34
CA GLU A 209 19.70 8.81 9.44
C GLU A 209 18.52 7.92 9.84
N MET A 210 18.42 7.62 11.15
CA MET A 210 17.35 6.77 11.66
C MET A 210 16.85 7.25 13.02
N GLU A 211 15.58 7.01 13.28
CA GLU A 211 14.97 7.10 14.61
C GLU A 211 14.50 5.71 15.02
N ILE A 212 15.04 5.15 16.10
CA ILE A 212 14.63 3.87 16.66
C ILE A 212 13.94 4.14 18.00
N LYS A 213 12.71 3.71 18.13
CA LYS A 213 11.91 3.85 19.35
C LYS A 213 11.34 2.50 19.76
N ASN A 214 11.78 2.00 20.90
CA ASN A 214 11.28 0.76 21.46
C ASN A 214 10.30 1.04 22.60
N TYR A 215 9.12 0.45 22.54
CA TYR A 215 8.12 0.54 23.59
C TYR A 215 8.25 -0.66 24.54
N TYR A 216 8.61 -0.40 25.79
CA TYR A 216 8.72 -1.45 26.82
C TYR A 216 7.38 -1.81 27.48
N HIS A 217 6.40 -0.94 27.38
CA HIS A 217 5.05 -1.13 27.92
C HIS A 217 4.00 -0.74 26.88
N PRO A 218 3.83 -1.54 25.81
CA PRO A 218 2.80 -1.29 24.83
C PRO A 218 1.41 -1.53 25.43
N LEU A 219 0.38 -1.04 24.74
CA LEU A 219 -1.02 -1.31 25.05
C LEU A 219 -1.25 -2.82 25.25
N ASN A 220 -1.73 -3.22 26.44
CA ASN A 220 -1.96 -4.63 26.75
C ASN A 220 -3.36 -4.96 27.27
N HIS A 221 -4.22 -3.94 27.40
CA HIS A 221 -5.63 -4.10 27.70
C HIS A 221 -6.44 -3.14 26.81
N LEU A 222 -7.20 -3.69 25.85
CA LEU A 222 -8.07 -2.91 24.98
C LEU A 222 -9.53 -3.18 25.30
N ILE A 223 -10.26 -2.14 25.69
CA ILE A 223 -11.71 -2.16 25.88
C ILE A 223 -12.35 -1.74 24.56
N CYS A 224 -12.93 -2.70 23.84
CA CYS A 224 -13.58 -2.42 22.56
C CYS A 224 -15.08 -2.19 22.79
N LEU A 225 -15.58 -1.08 22.24
CA LEU A 225 -16.96 -0.64 22.32
C LEU A 225 -17.60 -0.71 20.94
N GLY A 226 -18.60 -1.59 20.76
CA GLY A 226 -19.35 -1.74 19.52
C GLY A 226 -20.67 -0.95 19.53
N LYS A 227 -21.64 -1.44 18.75
CA LYS A 227 -23.00 -0.87 18.60
C LYS A 227 -23.80 -1.00 19.91
N GLY A 228 -24.69 -0.06 20.14
CA GLY A 228 -25.60 0.02 21.29
C GLY A 228 -25.28 1.18 22.22
N ASP A 229 -26.10 1.33 23.23
CA ASP A 229 -25.98 2.39 24.25
C ASP A 229 -26.04 1.79 25.66
N LEU A 230 -25.26 2.35 26.57
CA LEU A 230 -25.24 1.96 27.97
C LEU A 230 -25.12 0.43 28.16
N ASP A 231 -26.09 -0.20 28.84
CA ASP A 231 -26.07 -1.60 29.20
C ASP A 231 -26.28 -2.54 27.99
N GLU A 232 -26.82 -2.03 26.89
CA GLU A 232 -27.05 -2.80 25.64
C GLU A 232 -25.87 -2.69 24.67
N ARG A 233 -24.86 -1.90 25.01
CA ARG A 233 -23.70 -1.72 24.16
C ARG A 233 -22.84 -2.98 24.12
N LEU A 234 -22.40 -3.37 22.90
CA LEU A 234 -21.43 -4.44 22.78
C LEU A 234 -20.10 -4.00 23.38
N VAL A 235 -19.60 -4.72 24.36
CA VAL A 235 -18.31 -4.47 25.00
C VAL A 235 -17.52 -5.76 25.06
N ILE A 236 -16.28 -5.73 24.62
CA ILE A 236 -15.33 -6.83 24.79
C ILE A 236 -14.00 -6.32 25.32
N HIS A 237 -13.28 -7.16 26.01
CA HIS A 237 -11.94 -6.90 26.51
C HIS A 237 -10.96 -7.82 25.80
N LEU A 238 -9.88 -7.24 25.28
CA LEU A 238 -8.75 -7.96 24.72
C LEU A 238 -7.50 -7.64 25.52
N TYR A 239 -6.69 -8.66 25.74
CA TYR A 239 -5.47 -8.55 26.53
C TYR A 239 -4.30 -9.11 25.76
N ALA A 240 -3.13 -8.46 25.86
CA ALA A 240 -1.88 -8.98 25.37
C ALA A 240 -1.00 -9.46 26.55
N ASP A 241 -0.32 -10.56 26.39
CA ASP A 241 0.71 -11.01 27.33
C ASP A 241 2.05 -10.27 27.09
N SER A 242 3.08 -10.61 27.86
CA SER A 242 4.42 -10.02 27.74
C SER A 242 5.12 -10.31 26.39
N ASN A 243 4.58 -11.20 25.58
CA ASN A 243 5.09 -11.56 24.27
C ASN A 243 4.21 -11.00 23.12
N GLY A 244 3.17 -10.22 23.45
CA GLY A 244 2.22 -9.67 22.47
C GLY A 244 1.15 -10.66 22.00
N ASN A 245 1.01 -11.84 22.61
CA ASN A 245 -0.07 -12.75 22.25
C ASN A 245 -1.40 -12.22 22.78
N ILE A 246 -2.35 -12.00 21.87
CA ILE A 246 -3.65 -11.40 22.17
C ILE A 246 -4.65 -12.50 22.54
N SER A 247 -5.39 -12.29 23.63
CA SER A 247 -6.40 -13.21 24.15
C SER A 247 -7.46 -12.48 24.98
N HIS A 248 -8.45 -13.21 25.49
CA HIS A 248 -9.43 -12.69 26.47
C HIS A 248 -8.99 -12.85 27.94
N MET A 249 -7.78 -13.32 28.17
CA MET A 249 -7.26 -13.54 29.53
C MET A 249 -6.22 -12.49 29.89
N GLN A 250 -6.48 -11.73 30.95
CA GLN A 250 -5.55 -10.75 31.48
C GLN A 250 -4.38 -11.45 32.19
N SER A 251 -3.17 -11.17 31.78
CA SER A 251 -1.93 -11.64 32.40
C SER A 251 -1.10 -10.51 33.03
N LEU A 252 -1.19 -9.29 32.49
CA LEU A 252 -0.51 -8.11 33.01
C LEU A 252 -1.50 -7.25 33.79
N THR A 253 -1.16 -6.92 35.03
CA THR A 253 -2.06 -6.20 35.95
C THR A 253 -1.32 -5.11 36.72
N GLY A 254 -2.07 -4.20 37.37
CA GLY A 254 -1.51 -3.14 38.20
C GLY A 254 -0.64 -2.17 37.39
N ILE A 255 0.60 -1.96 37.81
CA ILE A 255 1.52 -1.03 37.16
C ILE A 255 1.98 -1.50 35.75
N GLN A 256 1.76 -2.76 35.42
CA GLN A 256 2.09 -3.32 34.10
C GLN A 256 0.93 -3.18 33.11
N GLU A 257 -0.27 -2.86 33.60
CA GLU A 257 -1.45 -2.71 32.77
C GLU A 257 -1.44 -1.34 32.06
N VAL A 258 -1.56 -1.37 30.73
CA VAL A 258 -1.74 -0.18 29.90
C VAL A 258 -3.04 -0.37 29.14
N THR A 259 -4.05 0.43 29.49
CA THR A 259 -5.41 0.30 28.97
C THR A 259 -5.75 1.43 28.00
N GLU A 260 -6.40 1.08 26.90
CA GLU A 260 -7.02 2.03 25.93
C GLU A 260 -8.47 1.62 25.67
N VAL A 261 -9.30 2.60 25.33
CA VAL A 261 -10.69 2.38 24.91
C VAL A 261 -10.78 2.60 23.41
N TYR A 262 -11.23 1.58 22.69
CA TYR A 262 -11.44 1.61 21.25
C TYR A 262 -12.94 1.65 20.93
N ASP A 263 -13.41 2.79 20.48
CA ASP A 263 -14.80 2.97 20.07
C ASP A 263 -14.98 2.64 18.59
N TYR A 264 -15.61 1.49 18.32
CA TYR A 264 -15.98 1.05 16.98
C TYR A 264 -17.50 0.81 16.94
N SER A 265 -18.26 1.88 17.09
CA SER A 265 -19.74 1.89 17.20
C SER A 265 -20.47 1.31 16.00
N SER A 266 -19.79 1.15 14.85
CA SER A 266 -20.34 0.48 13.67
C SER A 266 -20.35 -1.06 13.74
N ALA A 267 -19.60 -1.67 14.69
CA ALA A 267 -19.59 -3.12 14.83
C ALA A 267 -20.95 -3.64 15.31
N GLU A 268 -21.58 -4.46 14.51
CA GLU A 268 -22.90 -5.07 14.79
C GLU A 268 -22.77 -6.44 15.47
N SER A 269 -21.58 -7.01 15.54
CA SER A 269 -21.33 -8.33 16.17
C SER A 269 -20.05 -8.33 17.00
N VAL A 270 -20.02 -9.22 18.00
CA VAL A 270 -18.84 -9.48 18.83
C VAL A 270 -17.65 -9.90 17.96
N LYS A 271 -17.86 -10.75 16.96
CA LYS A 271 -16.80 -11.24 16.06
C LYS A 271 -16.16 -10.13 15.24
N GLU A 272 -16.94 -9.18 14.76
CA GLU A 272 -16.46 -8.01 14.03
C GLU A 272 -15.67 -7.08 14.94
N LEU A 273 -16.20 -6.81 16.14
CA LEU A 273 -15.57 -5.97 17.13
C LEU A 273 -14.23 -6.56 17.60
N GLU A 274 -14.20 -7.88 17.82
CA GLU A 274 -12.99 -8.62 18.19
C GLU A 274 -11.92 -8.55 17.11
N ALA A 275 -12.28 -8.78 15.84
CA ALA A 275 -11.34 -8.71 14.72
C ALA A 275 -10.70 -7.33 14.61
N LYS A 276 -11.49 -6.25 14.75
CA LYS A 276 -10.98 -4.87 14.71
C LYS A 276 -10.19 -4.50 15.96
N GLY A 277 -10.56 -5.02 17.11
CA GLY A 277 -9.79 -4.85 18.34
C GLY A 277 -8.42 -5.55 18.28
N ILE A 278 -8.34 -6.75 17.72
CA ILE A 278 -7.09 -7.46 17.49
C ILE A 278 -6.18 -6.67 16.54
N GLU A 279 -6.73 -6.19 15.42
CA GLU A 279 -6.00 -5.34 14.47
C GLU A 279 -5.40 -4.11 15.17
N LYS A 280 -6.21 -3.39 15.96
CA LYS A 280 -5.77 -2.23 16.73
C LYS A 280 -4.67 -2.55 17.75
N MET A 281 -4.79 -3.67 18.47
CA MET A 281 -3.75 -4.10 19.41
C MET A 281 -2.46 -4.52 18.71
N GLN A 282 -2.55 -5.20 17.57
CA GLN A 282 -1.37 -5.56 16.77
C GLN A 282 -0.63 -4.33 16.26
N GLU A 283 -1.36 -3.29 15.82
CA GLU A 283 -0.75 -2.02 15.46
C GLU A 283 0.02 -1.38 16.63
N ALA A 284 -0.55 -1.43 17.83
CA ALA A 284 0.10 -0.88 19.04
C ALA A 284 1.34 -1.69 19.47
N TRP A 285 1.32 -3.00 19.26
CA TRP A 285 2.46 -3.88 19.56
C TRP A 285 3.54 -3.87 18.49
N ASN A 286 3.18 -3.61 17.24
CA ASN A 286 4.13 -3.35 16.15
C ASN A 286 4.72 -1.93 16.22
N GLY A 287 4.41 -1.21 17.29
CA GLY A 287 4.82 0.16 17.52
C GLY A 287 6.28 0.36 17.94
N ASP A 288 7.12 -0.67 17.87
CA ASP A 288 8.55 -0.47 17.71
C ASP A 288 8.73 0.30 16.41
N TYR A 289 8.89 1.61 16.56
CA TYR A 289 8.95 2.53 15.44
C TYR A 289 10.41 2.64 15.00
N VAL A 290 10.66 2.22 13.78
CA VAL A 290 11.87 2.60 13.07
C VAL A 290 11.44 3.48 11.91
N SER A 291 11.76 4.75 11.98
CA SER A 291 11.69 5.65 10.83
C SER A 291 13.08 5.71 10.24
N THR A 292 13.21 5.33 9.00
CA THR A 292 14.43 5.45 8.24
C THR A 292 14.13 6.21 6.96
N GLU A 293 14.93 7.22 6.67
CA GLU A 293 14.99 7.80 5.33
C GLU A 293 16.39 7.54 4.80
N PHE A 294 16.49 6.81 3.70
CA PHE A 294 17.79 6.46 3.14
C PHE A 294 17.78 6.41 1.63
N ASP A 295 18.91 6.81 1.08
CA ASP A 295 19.18 6.69 -0.34
C ASP A 295 19.90 5.38 -0.59
N SER A 296 19.39 4.56 -1.50
CA SER A 296 20.07 3.34 -1.91
C SER A 296 20.53 3.46 -3.36
N ASN A 297 21.83 3.54 -3.54
CA ASN A 297 22.45 3.47 -4.86
C ASN A 297 22.82 2.04 -5.28
N SER A 298 22.81 1.09 -4.35
CA SER A 298 23.27 -0.29 -4.56
C SER A 298 22.18 -1.34 -4.49
N ASN A 299 21.13 -1.12 -3.70
CA ASN A 299 20.07 -2.09 -3.46
C ASN A 299 18.72 -1.51 -3.88
N SER A 300 17.93 -2.30 -4.59
CA SER A 300 16.58 -1.92 -5.00
C SER A 300 15.59 -2.68 -4.12
N PHE A 301 14.88 -1.94 -3.28
CA PHE A 301 13.77 -2.47 -2.49
C PHE A 301 12.43 -2.14 -3.15
N ASP A 302 11.41 -2.89 -2.79
CA ASP A 302 10.04 -2.62 -3.18
C ASP A 302 9.21 -2.20 -1.96
N ILE A 303 8.12 -1.48 -2.18
CA ILE A 303 7.16 -1.16 -1.12
C ILE A 303 6.60 -2.45 -0.52
N GLY A 304 6.60 -2.54 0.81
CA GLY A 304 6.21 -3.71 1.58
C GLY A 304 7.36 -4.61 1.99
N ASP A 305 8.59 -4.40 1.49
CA ASP A 305 9.78 -5.11 2.00
C ASP A 305 10.16 -4.61 3.39
N VAL A 306 10.84 -5.46 4.16
CA VAL A 306 11.27 -5.15 5.52
C VAL A 306 12.79 -5.03 5.55
N VAL A 307 13.28 -3.94 6.12
CA VAL A 307 14.71 -3.67 6.33
C VAL A 307 15.04 -3.60 7.82
N GLY A 308 16.28 -3.90 8.17
CA GLY A 308 16.78 -3.77 9.53
C GLY A 308 17.57 -2.49 9.73
N ALA A 309 17.46 -1.87 10.91
CA ALA A 309 18.24 -0.71 11.30
C ALA A 309 18.86 -0.94 12.69
N LYS A 310 20.14 -0.57 12.85
CA LYS A 310 20.89 -0.72 14.10
C LYS A 310 21.65 0.55 14.42
N ASP A 311 21.47 1.05 15.62
CA ASP A 311 22.30 2.11 16.14
C ASP A 311 23.56 1.54 16.79
N ASN A 312 24.73 1.95 16.30
CA ASN A 312 26.02 1.43 16.74
C ASN A 312 26.43 1.90 18.15
N GLU A 313 25.93 3.07 18.59
CA GLU A 313 26.29 3.62 19.91
C GLU A 313 25.42 3.01 21.03
N THR A 314 24.11 2.94 20.84
CA THR A 314 23.18 2.40 21.85
C THR A 314 22.95 0.90 21.73
N GLY A 315 23.30 0.31 20.58
CA GLY A 315 23.02 -1.07 20.26
C GLY A 315 21.53 -1.36 19.99
N MET A 316 20.69 -0.33 19.93
CA MET A 316 19.27 -0.49 19.61
C MET A 316 19.14 -1.03 18.20
N PHE A 317 18.21 -1.96 18.02
CA PHE A 317 17.86 -2.57 16.75
C PHE A 317 16.36 -2.49 16.54
N GLY A 318 15.97 -2.30 15.31
CA GLY A 318 14.57 -2.35 14.90
C GLY A 318 14.42 -2.74 13.44
N THR A 319 13.20 -3.00 13.03
CA THR A 319 12.86 -3.29 11.64
C THR A 319 11.84 -2.28 11.14
N ALA A 320 11.96 -1.87 9.88
CA ALA A 320 11.02 -0.98 9.22
C ALA A 320 10.47 -1.64 7.95
N GLU A 321 9.18 -1.48 7.70
CA GLU A 321 8.58 -1.79 6.41
C GLU A 321 8.73 -0.58 5.49
N ILE A 322 9.17 -0.80 4.27
CA ILE A 322 9.23 0.26 3.27
C ILE A 322 7.80 0.60 2.84
N THR A 323 7.36 1.80 3.19
CA THR A 323 6.01 2.28 2.93
C THR A 323 5.93 3.29 1.80
N LYS A 324 7.07 3.90 1.44
CA LYS A 324 7.15 4.93 0.40
C LYS A 324 8.47 4.81 -0.35
N LYS A 325 8.43 5.06 -1.66
CA LYS A 325 9.57 5.13 -2.55
C LYS A 325 9.50 6.45 -3.33
N ILE A 326 10.58 7.20 -3.30
CA ILE A 326 10.75 8.45 -4.04
C ILE A 326 11.84 8.23 -5.07
N VAL A 327 11.57 8.55 -6.32
CA VAL A 327 12.50 8.36 -7.43
C VAL A 327 12.70 9.70 -8.14
N LYS A 328 13.94 10.15 -8.22
CA LYS A 328 14.29 11.33 -8.99
C LYS A 328 15.21 10.94 -10.14
N ILE A 329 14.80 11.26 -11.35
CA ILE A 329 15.57 11.05 -12.59
C ILE A 329 15.94 12.41 -13.15
N GLU A 330 17.24 12.70 -13.21
CA GLU A 330 17.79 13.96 -13.67
C GLU A 330 19.11 13.73 -14.40
N ASN A 331 19.28 14.29 -15.59
CA ASN A 331 20.56 14.25 -16.34
C ASN A 331 21.15 12.83 -16.46
N ASN A 332 20.32 11.81 -16.72
CA ASN A 332 20.71 10.40 -16.76
C ASN A 332 21.17 9.79 -15.40
N SER A 333 21.03 10.52 -14.33
CA SER A 333 21.18 10.00 -12.96
C SER A 333 19.82 9.62 -12.40
N THR A 334 19.78 8.55 -11.63
CA THR A 334 18.56 8.14 -10.89
C THR A 334 18.93 8.03 -9.43
N THR A 335 18.24 8.76 -8.59
CA THR A 335 18.32 8.66 -7.13
C THR A 335 17.04 8.04 -6.62
N ILE A 336 17.14 7.09 -5.71
CA ILE A 336 15.98 6.41 -5.10
C ILE A 336 16.10 6.53 -3.58
N SER A 337 15.09 7.13 -2.97
CA SER A 337 14.98 7.25 -1.52
C SER A 337 13.78 6.43 -1.03
N TYR A 338 13.92 5.82 0.14
CA TYR A 338 12.92 4.97 0.78
C TYR A 338 12.53 5.53 2.14
N LYS A 339 11.25 5.34 2.49
CA LYS A 339 10.71 5.66 3.83
C LYS A 339 9.90 4.50 4.36
#